data_ce099c2d124fd4c056e3e4d2c09a1bfc
#
_entry.id   ce099c2d124fd4c056e3e4d2c09a1bfc
#
_cell.length_a   1.000
_cell.length_b   1.000
_cell.length_c   1.000
_cell.angle_alpha   90.00
_cell.angle_beta   90.00
_cell.angle_gamma   90.00
#
_symmetry.space_group_name_H-M   'P 1'
#
loop_
_entity.id
_entity.type
_entity.pdbx_description
1 polymer ?
#
loop_
_entity_poly.entity_id
_entity_poly.type
_entity_poly.pdbx_seq_one_letter_code
_entity_poly.pdbx_strand_id
1 'polypeptide(L)'
;MKKGKRYAELTKLVDRTNNYDPQEAVALVKKLANAKFDETIEAHIRLGVDGRQADQQIRGAVVLPHGTGKEVKVLVFAKDAKAEEAKAAGAEFVGAEELIPKIQKENWYDFDVVVATPDMMGVVGRLGRDLGPKGLMPNPKAGTVTMDVANAIKEIKAGKIEYRLDKSNIIHVPVGKASFTEEQLACLLYTSDAADE
;
A
#
# COMPACT_ATOMS: atom_id res chain seq x y z
N MET A 1 28.81 6.17 -10.60
CA MET A 1 27.81 5.82 -11.63
C MET A 1 27.43 7.10 -12.39
N LYS A 2 27.46 7.11 -13.74
CA LYS A 2 27.05 8.31 -14.52
C LYS A 2 25.52 8.48 -14.40
N LYS A 3 25.07 9.63 -13.91
CA LYS A 3 23.65 9.98 -13.84
C LYS A 3 23.11 10.27 -15.25
N GLY A 4 21.90 9.85 -15.55
CA GLY A 4 21.25 10.16 -16.82
C GLY A 4 21.03 11.67 -16.99
N LYS A 5 20.98 12.16 -18.23
CA LYS A 5 20.82 13.60 -18.55
C LYS A 5 19.55 14.18 -17.89
N ARG A 6 18.41 13.50 -18.04
CA ARG A 6 17.13 13.87 -17.40
C ARG A 6 17.29 14.07 -15.89
N TYR A 7 17.89 13.11 -15.19
CA TYR A 7 18.10 13.20 -13.73
C TYR A 7 19.02 14.37 -13.36
N ALA A 8 20.06 14.62 -14.14
CA ALA A 8 20.99 15.73 -13.91
C ALA A 8 20.33 17.11 -14.08
N GLU A 9 19.35 17.23 -14.99
CA GLU A 9 18.55 18.44 -15.17
C GLU A 9 17.58 18.65 -14.01
N LEU A 10 16.84 17.61 -13.62
CA LEU A 10 15.89 17.67 -12.51
C LEU A 10 16.57 17.96 -11.17
N THR A 11 17.78 17.43 -10.95
CA THR A 11 18.52 17.65 -9.71
C THR A 11 18.92 19.14 -9.52
N LYS A 12 18.97 19.93 -10.58
CA LYS A 12 19.25 21.38 -10.49
C LYS A 12 18.08 22.19 -9.95
N LEU A 13 16.86 21.63 -10.03
CA LEU A 13 15.62 22.27 -9.56
C LEU A 13 15.41 22.10 -8.06
N VAL A 14 16.15 21.18 -7.42
CA VAL A 14 15.99 20.85 -6.01
C VAL A 14 17.23 21.22 -5.23
N ASP A 15 17.12 22.12 -4.29
CA ASP A 15 18.16 22.38 -3.32
C ASP A 15 17.98 21.43 -2.11
N ARG A 16 18.89 20.50 -1.96
CA ARG A 16 18.84 19.50 -0.88
C ARG A 16 19.23 20.02 0.49
N THR A 17 19.71 21.23 0.56
CA THR A 17 20.11 21.90 1.82
C THR A 17 18.94 22.65 2.45
N ASN A 18 17.90 22.95 1.68
CA ASN A 18 16.71 23.63 2.13
C ASN A 18 15.61 22.66 2.53
N ASN A 19 14.91 23.01 3.60
CA ASN A 19 13.62 22.41 3.95
C ASN A 19 12.52 23.17 3.21
N TYR A 20 11.62 22.44 2.57
CA TYR A 20 10.48 23.03 1.85
C TYR A 20 9.21 22.85 2.68
N ASP A 21 8.32 23.83 2.64
CA ASP A 21 6.97 23.64 3.16
C ASP A 21 6.24 22.53 2.40
N PRO A 22 5.34 21.76 3.04
CA PRO A 22 4.65 20.64 2.39
C PRO A 22 3.96 21.02 1.08
N GLN A 23 3.35 22.20 0.99
CA GLN A 23 2.68 22.68 -0.23
C GLN A 23 3.71 22.97 -1.35
N GLU A 24 4.81 23.63 -1.00
CA GLU A 24 5.90 23.89 -1.95
C GLU A 24 6.56 22.60 -2.42
N ALA A 25 6.75 21.64 -1.50
CA ALA A 25 7.31 20.33 -1.81
C ALA A 25 6.42 19.56 -2.81
N VAL A 26 5.11 19.55 -2.60
CA VAL A 26 4.14 18.92 -3.52
C VAL A 26 4.18 19.58 -4.90
N ALA A 27 4.17 20.91 -4.97
CA ALA A 27 4.26 21.64 -6.24
C ALA A 27 5.59 21.35 -6.97
N LEU A 28 6.71 21.26 -6.23
CA LEU A 28 8.02 20.93 -6.79
C LEU A 28 8.06 19.49 -7.30
N VAL A 29 7.55 18.52 -6.54
CA VAL A 29 7.50 17.10 -6.94
C VAL A 29 6.69 16.93 -8.23
N LYS A 30 5.55 17.62 -8.37
CA LYS A 30 4.77 17.62 -9.62
C LYS A 30 5.56 18.17 -10.82
N LYS A 31 6.34 19.22 -10.64
CA LYS A 31 7.22 19.76 -11.70
C LYS A 31 8.34 18.79 -12.08
N LEU A 32 8.78 17.94 -11.15
CA LEU A 32 9.82 16.95 -11.38
C LEU A 32 9.28 15.69 -12.10
N ALA A 33 7.98 15.42 -11.98
CA ALA A 33 7.31 14.30 -12.63
C ALA A 33 7.17 14.58 -14.14
N ASN A 34 8.10 14.07 -14.93
CA ASN A 34 8.17 14.30 -16.38
C ASN A 34 8.29 13.01 -17.20
N ALA A 35 7.94 11.87 -16.62
CA ALA A 35 7.88 10.59 -17.35
C ALA A 35 6.72 10.57 -18.36
N LYS A 36 6.77 9.60 -19.29
CA LYS A 36 5.69 9.39 -20.27
C LYS A 36 4.51 8.58 -19.71
N PHE A 37 4.51 8.29 -18.43
CA PHE A 37 3.45 7.59 -17.70
C PHE A 37 3.12 8.37 -16.43
N ASP A 38 1.98 8.07 -15.82
CA ASP A 38 1.55 8.72 -14.59
C ASP A 38 2.37 8.19 -13.41
N GLU A 39 3.37 8.99 -12.98
CA GLU A 39 4.30 8.63 -11.91
C GLU A 39 3.59 8.57 -10.56
N THR A 40 4.02 7.65 -9.71
CA THR A 40 3.52 7.57 -8.32
C THR A 40 4.36 8.48 -7.43
N ILE A 41 3.68 9.26 -6.61
CA ILE A 41 4.29 10.09 -5.57
C ILE A 41 4.25 9.31 -4.26
N GLU A 42 5.41 9.18 -3.63
CA GLU A 42 5.58 8.47 -2.37
C GLU A 42 6.16 9.40 -1.31
N ALA A 43 5.69 9.25 -0.07
CA ALA A 43 6.28 9.89 1.10
C ALA A 43 7.18 8.90 1.84
N HIS A 44 8.34 9.36 2.27
CA HIS A 44 9.28 8.60 3.09
C HIS A 44 9.47 9.36 4.40
N ILE A 45 8.83 8.87 5.46
CA ILE A 45 8.77 9.53 6.76
C ILE A 45 9.74 8.83 7.71
N ARG A 46 10.75 9.55 8.20
CA ARG A 46 11.67 9.03 9.19
C ARG A 46 11.14 9.32 10.58
N LEU A 47 10.81 8.27 11.30
CA LEU A 47 10.28 8.37 12.66
C LEU A 47 11.39 8.43 13.71
N GLY A 48 11.10 9.07 14.83
CA GLY A 48 11.99 9.16 16.00
C GLY A 48 11.92 7.93 16.93
N VAL A 49 11.76 6.73 16.35
CA VAL A 49 11.59 5.46 17.09
C VAL A 49 12.79 4.53 16.88
N ASP A 50 12.96 3.54 17.76
CA ASP A 50 13.92 2.45 17.58
C ASP A 50 13.19 1.16 17.15
N GLY A 51 13.18 0.86 15.86
CA GLY A 51 12.54 -0.32 15.28
C GLY A 51 13.14 -1.68 15.71
N ARG A 52 14.19 -1.67 16.53
CA ARG A 52 14.74 -2.90 17.14
C ARG A 52 13.91 -3.35 18.34
N GLN A 53 13.18 -2.44 18.96
CA GLN A 53 12.30 -2.72 20.08
C GLN A 53 10.93 -3.14 19.55
N ALA A 54 10.40 -4.24 20.07
CA ALA A 54 9.15 -4.82 19.58
C ALA A 54 7.92 -3.92 19.82
N ASP A 55 7.94 -3.12 20.87
CA ASP A 55 6.93 -2.14 21.25
C ASP A 55 6.96 -0.86 20.41
N GLN A 56 8.10 -0.58 19.75
CA GLN A 56 8.29 0.55 18.84
C GLN A 56 8.17 0.17 17.36
N GLN A 57 7.80 -1.06 17.06
CA GLN A 57 7.50 -1.49 15.69
C GLN A 57 6.13 -1.02 15.25
N ILE A 58 6.12 0.00 14.40
CA ILE A 58 4.89 0.58 13.84
C ILE A 58 4.48 -0.21 12.60
N ARG A 59 3.22 -0.62 12.60
CA ARG A 59 2.52 -1.20 11.46
C ARG A 59 1.04 -0.89 11.58
N GLY A 60 0.47 -0.34 10.55
CA GLY A 60 -0.95 0.00 10.53
C GLY A 60 -1.49 0.09 9.11
N ALA A 61 -2.70 0.59 9.00
CA ALA A 61 -3.33 0.89 7.73
C ALA A 61 -4.14 2.18 7.87
N VAL A 62 -4.19 2.95 6.79
CA VAL A 62 -4.97 4.18 6.69
C VAL A 62 -5.77 4.16 5.40
N VAL A 63 -6.97 4.71 5.42
CA VAL A 63 -7.80 4.88 4.23
C VAL A 63 -7.59 6.29 3.69
N LEU A 64 -7.05 6.39 2.49
CA LEU A 64 -6.81 7.67 1.84
C LEU A 64 -8.09 8.23 1.23
N PRO A 65 -8.49 9.48 1.53
CA PRO A 65 -9.78 10.05 1.11
C PRO A 65 -9.95 10.16 -0.41
N HIS A 66 -8.84 10.26 -1.16
CA HIS A 66 -8.84 10.31 -2.62
C HIS A 66 -8.30 9.04 -3.28
N GLY A 67 -8.05 7.99 -2.47
CA GLY A 67 -7.40 6.76 -2.93
C GLY A 67 -5.96 6.98 -3.38
N THR A 68 -5.36 5.95 -3.96
CA THR A 68 -3.98 5.98 -4.49
C THR A 68 -3.91 6.23 -6.00
N GLY A 69 -5.06 6.32 -6.68
CA GLY A 69 -5.13 6.40 -8.15
C GLY A 69 -4.75 5.10 -8.87
N LYS A 70 -4.73 3.97 -8.16
CA LYS A 70 -4.50 2.63 -8.69
C LYS A 70 -5.74 1.77 -8.47
N GLU A 71 -6.20 1.09 -9.51
CA GLU A 71 -7.20 0.02 -9.34
C GLU A 71 -6.54 -1.18 -8.68
N VAL A 72 -7.08 -1.57 -7.51
CA VAL A 72 -6.53 -2.65 -6.69
C VAL A 72 -7.33 -3.91 -6.93
N LYS A 73 -6.67 -4.98 -7.36
CA LYS A 73 -7.25 -6.31 -7.49
C LYS A 73 -7.18 -7.04 -6.16
N VAL A 74 -8.33 -7.45 -5.65
CA VAL A 74 -8.47 -8.09 -4.33
C VAL A 74 -8.70 -9.58 -4.49
N LEU A 75 -7.85 -10.39 -3.85
CA LEU A 75 -8.03 -11.83 -3.67
C LEU A 75 -8.58 -12.09 -2.27
N VAL A 76 -9.66 -12.86 -2.18
CA VAL A 76 -10.30 -13.20 -0.91
C VAL A 76 -10.26 -14.70 -0.65
N PHE A 77 -9.73 -15.09 0.51
CA PHE A 77 -9.84 -16.42 1.05
C PHE A 77 -11.02 -16.50 2.02
N ALA A 78 -12.14 -17.07 1.55
CA ALA A 78 -13.34 -17.23 2.34
C ALA A 78 -14.10 -18.49 1.90
N LYS A 79 -14.94 -19.02 2.80
CA LYS A 79 -15.81 -20.19 2.55
C LYS A 79 -17.27 -19.76 2.53
N ASP A 80 -18.08 -20.58 1.87
CA ASP A 80 -19.54 -20.53 1.90
C ASP A 80 -20.14 -19.13 1.71
N ALA A 81 -20.99 -18.69 2.63
CA ALA A 81 -21.67 -17.40 2.57
C ALA A 81 -20.70 -16.19 2.50
N LYS A 82 -19.52 -16.28 3.13
CA LYS A 82 -18.52 -15.22 3.10
C LYS A 82 -17.86 -15.08 1.71
N ALA A 83 -17.77 -16.15 0.96
CA ALA A 83 -17.31 -16.10 -0.42
C ALA A 83 -18.33 -15.38 -1.33
N GLU A 84 -19.63 -15.57 -1.10
CA GLU A 84 -20.67 -14.85 -1.84
C GLU A 84 -20.70 -13.36 -1.48
N GLU A 85 -20.58 -13.03 -0.19
CA GLU A 85 -20.43 -11.64 0.27
C GLU A 85 -19.22 -10.94 -0.39
N ALA A 86 -18.08 -11.63 -0.48
CA ALA A 86 -16.88 -11.10 -1.10
C ALA A 86 -17.09 -10.82 -2.59
N LYS A 87 -17.74 -11.71 -3.32
CA LYS A 87 -18.10 -11.50 -4.73
C LYS A 87 -19.05 -10.33 -4.91
N ALA A 88 -20.08 -10.25 -4.05
CA ALA A 88 -21.04 -9.14 -4.07
C ALA A 88 -20.40 -7.77 -3.75
N ALA A 89 -19.37 -7.77 -2.88
CA ALA A 89 -18.59 -6.57 -2.56
C ALA A 89 -17.59 -6.17 -3.65
N GLY A 90 -17.42 -7.01 -4.69
CA GLY A 90 -16.60 -6.71 -5.86
C GLY A 90 -15.16 -7.22 -5.77
N ALA A 91 -14.89 -8.29 -5.01
CA ALA A 91 -13.59 -8.96 -5.09
C ALA A 91 -13.39 -9.58 -6.47
N GLU A 92 -12.22 -9.42 -7.07
CA GLU A 92 -11.89 -9.97 -8.39
C GLU A 92 -11.69 -11.49 -8.31
N PHE A 93 -11.10 -11.95 -7.22
CA PHE A 93 -10.83 -13.37 -7.01
C PHE A 93 -11.30 -13.80 -5.64
N VAL A 94 -12.10 -14.86 -5.60
CA VAL A 94 -12.62 -15.43 -4.35
C VAL A 94 -12.48 -16.94 -4.41
N GLY A 95 -11.96 -17.54 -3.35
CA GLY A 95 -11.83 -18.98 -3.26
C GLY A 95 -11.30 -19.44 -1.91
N ALA A 96 -11.06 -20.73 -1.79
CA ALA A 96 -10.57 -21.38 -0.60
C ALA A 96 -9.25 -22.15 -0.88
N GLU A 97 -9.21 -23.42 -0.57
CA GLU A 97 -8.01 -24.26 -0.72
C GLU A 97 -7.57 -24.48 -2.17
N GLU A 98 -8.47 -24.34 -3.12
CA GLU A 98 -8.22 -24.49 -4.55
C GLU A 98 -7.27 -23.43 -5.12
N LEU A 99 -7.15 -22.29 -4.45
CA LEU A 99 -6.22 -21.21 -4.87
C LEU A 99 -4.76 -21.50 -4.51
N ILE A 100 -4.52 -22.41 -3.53
CA ILE A 100 -3.16 -22.74 -3.09
C ILE A 100 -2.31 -23.30 -4.25
N PRO A 101 -2.75 -24.38 -4.94
CA PRO A 101 -1.96 -24.93 -6.03
C PRO A 101 -1.78 -23.94 -7.19
N LYS A 102 -2.74 -23.07 -7.43
CA LYS A 102 -2.63 -22.03 -8.46
C LYS A 102 -1.54 -21.03 -8.13
N ILE A 103 -1.45 -20.56 -6.88
CA ILE A 103 -0.41 -19.64 -6.44
C ILE A 103 0.97 -20.33 -6.43
N GLN A 104 1.08 -21.54 -5.87
CA GLN A 104 2.36 -22.22 -5.69
C GLN A 104 2.93 -22.84 -6.97
N LYS A 105 2.09 -23.47 -7.80
CA LYS A 105 2.55 -24.19 -8.98
C LYS A 105 2.63 -23.32 -10.23
N GLU A 106 1.66 -22.42 -10.38
CA GLU A 106 1.56 -21.55 -11.55
C GLU A 106 2.24 -20.19 -11.34
N ASN A 107 2.74 -19.89 -10.13
CA ASN A 107 3.27 -18.58 -9.74
C ASN A 107 2.31 -17.44 -10.09
N TRP A 108 1.01 -17.67 -9.82
CA TRP A 108 -0.04 -16.71 -10.13
C TRP A 108 -0.15 -15.65 -9.04
N TYR A 109 0.12 -14.40 -9.38
CA TYR A 109 0.07 -13.23 -8.48
C TYR A 109 -0.62 -12.03 -9.16
N ASP A 110 -1.68 -12.28 -9.93
CA ASP A 110 -2.43 -11.22 -10.60
C ASP A 110 -3.42 -10.53 -9.63
N PHE A 111 -2.96 -10.23 -8.44
CA PHE A 111 -3.69 -9.53 -7.40
C PHE A 111 -2.74 -8.65 -6.58
N ASP A 112 -3.28 -7.57 -6.01
CA ASP A 112 -2.50 -6.57 -5.25
C ASP A 112 -2.67 -6.73 -3.75
N VAL A 113 -3.83 -7.18 -3.28
CA VAL A 113 -4.14 -7.35 -1.85
C VAL A 113 -4.83 -8.67 -1.61
N VAL A 114 -4.48 -9.32 -0.50
CA VAL A 114 -5.11 -10.56 -0.05
C VAL A 114 -5.89 -10.29 1.23
N VAL A 115 -7.16 -10.65 1.23
CA VAL A 115 -8.04 -10.64 2.41
C VAL A 115 -8.35 -12.07 2.79
N ALA A 116 -8.39 -12.38 4.07
CA ALA A 116 -8.73 -13.72 4.55
C ALA A 116 -9.65 -13.65 5.76
N THR A 117 -10.57 -14.60 5.85
CA THR A 117 -11.30 -14.83 7.09
C THR A 117 -10.40 -15.56 8.11
N PRO A 118 -10.58 -15.34 9.43
CA PRO A 118 -9.71 -15.93 10.45
C PRO A 118 -9.64 -17.48 10.37
N ASP A 119 -10.72 -18.14 10.01
CA ASP A 119 -10.79 -19.59 9.81
C ASP A 119 -9.94 -20.07 8.64
N MET A 120 -9.75 -19.25 7.60
CA MET A 120 -8.91 -19.56 6.45
C MET A 120 -7.41 -19.29 6.68
N MET A 121 -7.03 -18.64 7.79
CA MET A 121 -5.62 -18.31 8.06
C MET A 121 -4.73 -19.55 8.20
N GLY A 122 -5.26 -20.69 8.66
CA GLY A 122 -4.52 -21.95 8.67
C GLY A 122 -4.13 -22.45 7.27
N VAL A 123 -5.00 -22.20 6.29
CA VAL A 123 -4.79 -22.51 4.87
C VAL A 123 -3.81 -21.52 4.24
N VAL A 124 -4.05 -20.23 4.43
CA VAL A 124 -3.22 -19.13 3.91
C VAL A 124 -1.80 -19.18 4.51
N GLY A 125 -1.65 -19.67 5.76
CA GLY A 125 -0.35 -19.85 6.40
C GLY A 125 0.61 -20.75 5.61
N ARG A 126 0.10 -21.71 4.83
CA ARG A 126 0.91 -22.56 3.93
C ARG A 126 1.54 -21.75 2.79
N LEU A 127 0.92 -20.62 2.42
CA LEU A 127 1.42 -19.70 1.40
C LEU A 127 2.38 -18.63 1.97
N GLY A 128 2.69 -18.69 3.27
CA GLY A 128 3.52 -17.66 3.93
C GLY A 128 4.90 -17.48 3.32
N ARG A 129 5.50 -18.54 2.76
CA ARG A 129 6.80 -18.48 2.06
C ARG A 129 6.70 -17.76 0.71
N ASP A 130 5.55 -17.81 0.07
CA ASP A 130 5.29 -17.25 -1.26
C ASP A 130 4.76 -15.82 -1.15
N LEU A 131 3.79 -15.57 -0.27
CA LEU A 131 3.14 -14.28 -0.08
C LEU A 131 3.93 -13.33 0.83
N GLY A 132 4.66 -13.86 1.83
CA GLY A 132 5.40 -13.06 2.80
C GLY A 132 6.45 -12.13 2.19
N PRO A 133 7.39 -12.64 1.36
CA PRO A 133 8.41 -11.80 0.71
C PRO A 133 7.85 -10.76 -0.25
N LYS A 134 6.65 -11.00 -0.78
CA LYS A 134 5.95 -10.09 -1.69
C LYS A 134 5.10 -9.04 -0.96
N GLY A 135 5.00 -9.12 0.37
CA GLY A 135 4.15 -8.22 1.16
C GLY A 135 2.65 -8.47 1.02
N LEU A 136 2.24 -9.61 0.45
CA LEU A 136 0.84 -9.96 0.17
C LEU A 136 0.19 -10.80 1.29
N MET A 137 0.92 -11.08 2.37
CA MET A 137 0.41 -11.91 3.47
C MET A 137 -0.62 -11.14 4.30
N PRO A 138 -1.87 -11.66 4.44
CA PRO A 138 -2.90 -11.02 5.25
C PRO A 138 -2.45 -10.82 6.71
N ASN A 139 -2.85 -9.69 7.31
CA ASN A 139 -2.48 -9.34 8.67
C ASN A 139 -3.67 -8.69 9.41
N PRO A 140 -3.96 -9.11 10.66
CA PRO A 140 -5.00 -8.48 11.47
C PRO A 140 -4.78 -6.98 11.73
N LYS A 141 -3.51 -6.55 11.93
CA LYS A 141 -3.18 -5.13 12.15
C LYS A 141 -3.47 -4.24 10.94
N ALA A 142 -3.37 -4.78 9.73
CA ALA A 142 -3.75 -4.09 8.50
C ALA A 142 -5.24 -4.19 8.19
N GLY A 143 -6.00 -4.94 9.01
CA GLY A 143 -7.43 -5.19 8.78
C GLY A 143 -7.73 -6.08 7.57
N THR A 144 -6.73 -6.82 7.07
CA THR A 144 -6.89 -7.78 5.96
C THR A 144 -7.25 -9.19 6.43
N VAL A 145 -7.28 -9.41 7.75
CA VAL A 145 -7.86 -10.61 8.38
C VAL A 145 -9.08 -10.19 9.18
N THR A 146 -10.27 -10.47 8.65
CA THR A 146 -11.53 -10.03 9.26
C THR A 146 -12.70 -10.94 8.89
N MET A 147 -13.72 -10.97 9.75
CA MET A 147 -15.01 -11.59 9.44
C MET A 147 -15.90 -10.70 8.57
N ASP A 148 -15.71 -9.38 8.62
CA ASP A 148 -16.43 -8.42 7.78
C ASP A 148 -15.66 -8.18 6.47
N VAL A 149 -15.77 -9.16 5.58
CA VAL A 149 -15.06 -9.18 4.29
C VAL A 149 -15.58 -8.08 3.38
N ALA A 150 -16.89 -7.81 3.40
CA ALA A 150 -17.51 -6.82 2.52
C ALA A 150 -17.00 -5.41 2.80
N ASN A 151 -16.89 -5.03 4.08
CA ASN A 151 -16.38 -3.72 4.46
C ASN A 151 -14.88 -3.59 4.15
N ALA A 152 -14.09 -4.63 4.45
CA ALA A 152 -12.66 -4.65 4.14
C ALA A 152 -12.39 -4.43 2.64
N ILE A 153 -13.15 -5.08 1.75
CA ILE A 153 -13.02 -4.90 0.29
C ILE A 153 -13.36 -3.46 -0.11
N LYS A 154 -14.44 -2.87 0.47
CA LYS A 154 -14.82 -1.48 0.19
C LYS A 154 -13.72 -0.50 0.60
N GLU A 155 -13.15 -0.67 1.79
CA GLU A 155 -12.05 0.18 2.28
C GLU A 155 -10.79 0.05 1.39
N ILE A 156 -10.42 -1.18 1.00
CA ILE A 156 -9.29 -1.43 0.10
C ILE A 156 -9.51 -0.74 -1.24
N LYS A 157 -10.70 -0.86 -1.82
CA LYS A 157 -11.06 -0.20 -3.08
C LYS A 157 -11.19 1.32 -2.94
N ALA A 158 -11.54 1.81 -1.75
CA ALA A 158 -11.53 3.24 -1.44
C ALA A 158 -10.13 3.83 -1.30
N GLY A 159 -9.08 2.99 -1.26
CA GLY A 159 -7.69 3.43 -1.16
C GLY A 159 -7.04 3.19 0.20
N LYS A 160 -7.41 2.11 0.88
CA LYS A 160 -6.72 1.67 2.09
C LYS A 160 -5.31 1.23 1.73
N ILE A 161 -4.34 1.84 2.39
CA ILE A 161 -2.92 1.49 2.27
C ILE A 161 -2.42 0.93 3.59
N GLU A 162 -1.47 0.00 3.50
CA GLU A 162 -0.75 -0.52 4.65
C GLU A 162 0.62 0.16 4.73
N TYR A 163 1.04 0.54 5.93
CA TYR A 163 2.37 1.07 6.19
C TYR A 163 3.08 0.23 7.26
N ARG A 164 4.39 0.16 7.12
CA ARG A 164 5.26 -0.59 8.03
C ARG A 164 6.61 0.10 8.16
N LEU A 165 7.09 0.16 9.40
CA LEU A 165 8.42 0.64 9.72
C LEU A 165 9.49 -0.30 9.13
N ASP A 166 10.47 0.26 8.44
CA ASP A 166 11.62 -0.48 7.94
C ASP A 166 12.77 -0.54 8.97
N LYS A 167 13.87 -1.18 8.60
CA LYS A 167 15.06 -1.31 9.46
C LYS A 167 15.81 0.01 9.68
N SER A 168 15.52 1.03 8.90
CA SER A 168 16.10 2.37 8.94
C SER A 168 15.22 3.36 9.71
N ASN A 169 14.14 2.86 10.33
CA ASN A 169 13.13 3.65 11.02
C ASN A 169 12.39 4.62 10.07
N ILE A 170 12.16 4.17 8.84
CA ILE A 170 11.45 4.93 7.81
C ILE A 170 10.18 4.18 7.44
N ILE A 171 9.09 4.94 7.27
CA ILE A 171 7.84 4.48 6.68
C ILE A 171 7.81 4.95 5.23
N HIS A 172 7.40 4.07 4.32
CA HIS A 172 7.25 4.32 2.91
C HIS A 172 5.77 4.20 2.53
N VAL A 173 5.16 5.30 2.08
CA VAL A 173 3.73 5.39 1.81
C VAL A 173 3.48 5.97 0.43
N PRO A 174 2.71 5.30 -0.44
CA PRO A 174 2.25 5.91 -1.68
C PRO A 174 1.17 6.96 -1.35
N VAL A 175 1.40 8.20 -1.73
CA VAL A 175 0.49 9.33 -1.48
C VAL A 175 -0.51 9.48 -2.62
N GLY A 176 -0.10 9.23 -3.85
CA GLY A 176 -0.99 9.36 -5.01
C GLY A 176 -0.25 9.38 -6.34
N LYS A 177 -0.92 9.86 -7.37
CA LYS A 177 -0.38 9.99 -8.73
C LYS A 177 0.00 11.43 -9.05
N ALA A 178 0.96 11.61 -9.94
CA ALA A 178 1.37 12.93 -10.43
C ALA A 178 0.23 13.69 -11.13
N SER A 179 -0.78 12.96 -11.66
CA SER A 179 -2.00 13.51 -12.23
C SER A 179 -2.95 14.15 -11.21
N PHE A 180 -2.81 13.82 -9.91
CA PHE A 180 -3.64 14.41 -8.86
C PHE A 180 -3.37 15.92 -8.72
N THR A 181 -4.37 16.67 -8.22
CA THR A 181 -4.17 18.09 -7.91
C THR A 181 -3.22 18.30 -6.72
N GLU A 182 -2.65 19.47 -6.61
CA GLU A 182 -1.77 19.81 -5.47
C GLU A 182 -2.53 19.73 -4.14
N GLU A 183 -3.79 20.14 -4.13
CA GLU A 183 -4.67 20.08 -2.96
C GLU A 183 -4.94 18.63 -2.53
N GLN A 184 -5.21 17.73 -3.49
CA GLN A 184 -5.39 16.31 -3.21
C GLN A 184 -4.13 15.67 -2.62
N LEU A 185 -2.98 15.95 -3.21
CA LEU A 185 -1.70 15.42 -2.73
C LEU A 185 -1.34 15.96 -1.34
N ALA A 186 -1.58 17.24 -1.07
CA ALA A 186 -1.39 17.81 0.24
C ALA A 186 -2.31 17.18 1.29
N CYS A 187 -3.60 17.01 0.98
CA CYS A 187 -4.56 16.34 1.84
C CYS A 187 -4.12 14.89 2.17
N LEU A 188 -3.67 14.14 1.16
CA LEU A 188 -3.22 12.76 1.33
C LEU A 188 -1.93 12.68 2.15
N LEU A 189 -1.00 13.64 1.98
CA LEU A 189 0.21 13.73 2.77
C LEU A 189 -0.10 13.97 4.25
N TYR A 190 -0.98 14.93 4.57
CA TYR A 190 -1.41 15.21 5.94
C TYR A 190 -2.18 14.04 6.57
N THR A 191 -3.00 13.33 5.79
CA THR A 191 -3.71 12.13 6.28
C THR A 191 -2.73 11.00 6.64
N SER A 192 -1.63 10.87 5.89
CA SER A 192 -0.61 9.87 6.17
C SER A 192 0.21 10.24 7.41
N ASP A 193 0.51 11.53 7.61
CA ASP A 193 1.26 12.05 8.75
C ASP A 193 0.45 11.89 10.05
N ALA A 194 -0.83 12.26 10.02
CA ALA A 194 -1.73 12.11 11.19
C ALA A 194 -2.01 10.65 11.60
N ALA A 195 -1.76 9.69 10.72
CA ALA A 195 -1.93 8.27 11.04
C ALA A 195 -0.73 7.69 11.81
N ASP A 196 0.40 8.41 11.86
CA ASP A 196 1.66 8.00 12.48
C ASP A 196 1.85 8.62 13.88
N GLU A 197 1.02 9.59 14.28
CA GLU A 197 0.96 10.14 15.63
C GLU A 197 0.16 9.21 16.59
#